data_84e38b90af2a9a4d8a781dd42507e1cf
#
_entry.id   84e38b90af2a9a4d8a781dd42507e1cf
#
_cell.length_a   1.000
_cell.length_b   1.000
_cell.length_c   1.000
_cell.angle_alpha   90.00
_cell.angle_beta   90.00
_cell.angle_gamma   90.00
#
_symmetry.space_group_name_H-M   'P 1'
#
loop_
_entity.id
_entity.type
_entity.pdbx_description
1 polymer ?
#
loop_
_entity_poly.entity_id
_entity_poly.type
_entity_poly.pdbx_seq_one_letter_code
_entity_poly.pdbx_strand_id
1 'polypeptide(L)'
;MPEPIHVWLIEDHKTYGERLAKALNRVDGITCPQRFTACEDAFAALPSETPPHVLLLDVGLPGINGIDALARLRQLAPKTAIVILTVFEDDDKIFRAICAGAAGYLLKTSSTEDIAAAIRSAAAGGSPINPTIARRVLDMLGKDNPPQKDYGLTAREKDILQLLVQGHSTKEAAAQLQISYHTADGYIREIYEKLQVNTRSGVVAKALKEGLV
;
A
#
# COMPACT_ATOMS: atom_id res chain seq x y z
N MET A 1 19.03 -0.48 -32.11
CA MET A 1 18.11 -1.29 -31.30
C MET A 1 17.89 -0.52 -30.00
N PRO A 2 16.71 -0.52 -29.41
CA PRO A 2 16.55 0.09 -28.09
C PRO A 2 17.48 -0.58 -27.08
N GLU A 3 17.95 0.19 -26.11
CA GLU A 3 18.82 -0.30 -25.04
C GLU A 3 18.07 -1.36 -24.21
N PRO A 4 18.72 -2.47 -23.80
CA PRO A 4 18.06 -3.52 -23.05
C PRO A 4 17.67 -3.00 -21.64
N ILE A 5 16.55 -3.51 -21.12
CA ILE A 5 16.13 -3.23 -19.76
C ILE A 5 17.05 -3.99 -18.81
N HIS A 6 17.83 -3.25 -18.02
CA HIS A 6 18.71 -3.81 -16.99
C HIS A 6 17.89 -4.15 -15.74
N VAL A 7 17.96 -5.39 -15.29
CA VAL A 7 17.26 -5.92 -14.15
C VAL A 7 18.25 -6.39 -13.09
N TRP A 8 18.04 -6.03 -11.85
CA TRP A 8 18.70 -6.68 -10.71
C TRP A 8 17.71 -7.57 -9.99
N LEU A 9 18.21 -8.67 -9.43
CA LEU A 9 17.40 -9.63 -8.67
C LEU A 9 17.98 -9.79 -7.27
N ILE A 10 17.14 -9.58 -6.23
CA ILE A 10 17.48 -9.89 -4.83
C ILE A 10 16.62 -11.09 -4.41
N GLU A 11 17.28 -12.23 -4.22
CA GLU A 11 16.65 -13.54 -4.01
C GLU A 11 17.60 -14.46 -3.27
N ASP A 12 17.24 -14.94 -2.09
CA ASP A 12 18.09 -15.81 -1.26
C ASP A 12 18.08 -17.27 -1.72
N HIS A 13 16.96 -17.71 -2.33
CA HIS A 13 16.87 -19.08 -2.85
C HIS A 13 17.71 -19.24 -4.14
N LYS A 14 18.94 -19.65 -3.95
CA LYS A 14 19.97 -19.72 -4.99
C LYS A 14 19.50 -20.37 -6.30
N THR A 15 18.86 -21.55 -6.22
CA THR A 15 18.42 -22.30 -7.40
C THR A 15 17.32 -21.54 -8.17
N TYR A 16 16.37 -20.91 -7.47
CA TYR A 16 15.33 -20.12 -8.10
C TYR A 16 15.92 -18.87 -8.77
N GLY A 17 16.74 -18.12 -8.04
CA GLY A 17 17.39 -16.91 -8.54
C GLY A 17 18.24 -17.19 -9.79
N GLU A 18 19.02 -18.29 -9.82
CA GLU A 18 19.83 -18.68 -10.98
C GLU A 18 18.98 -19.03 -12.19
N ARG A 19 17.89 -19.79 -11.98
CA ARG A 19 16.96 -20.17 -13.06
C ARG A 19 16.28 -18.94 -13.63
N LEU A 20 15.76 -18.07 -12.78
CA LEU A 20 15.06 -16.85 -13.21
C LEU A 20 16.00 -15.91 -13.96
N ALA A 21 17.18 -15.59 -13.43
CA ALA A 21 18.14 -14.72 -14.11
C ALA A 21 18.54 -15.30 -15.47
N LYS A 22 18.80 -16.61 -15.56
CA LYS A 22 19.08 -17.29 -16.83
C LYS A 22 17.92 -17.23 -17.81
N ALA A 23 16.69 -17.36 -17.32
CA ALA A 23 15.48 -17.27 -18.16
C ALA A 23 15.29 -15.83 -18.68
N LEU A 24 15.42 -14.82 -17.82
CA LEU A 24 15.30 -13.42 -18.18
C LEU A 24 16.36 -13.00 -19.22
N ASN A 25 17.60 -13.48 -19.11
CA ASN A 25 18.67 -13.20 -20.08
C ASN A 25 18.44 -13.86 -21.45
N ARG A 26 17.43 -14.72 -21.60
CA ARG A 26 17.00 -15.29 -22.89
C ARG A 26 15.86 -14.51 -23.53
N VAL A 27 15.28 -13.57 -22.80
CA VAL A 27 14.17 -12.74 -23.28
C VAL A 27 14.74 -11.51 -23.99
N ASP A 28 14.33 -11.30 -25.24
CA ASP A 28 14.79 -10.16 -26.03
C ASP A 28 14.51 -8.82 -25.31
N GLY A 29 15.55 -7.98 -25.27
CA GLY A 29 15.47 -6.65 -24.68
C GLY A 29 15.49 -6.62 -23.13
N ILE A 30 15.81 -7.72 -22.46
CA ILE A 30 15.99 -7.79 -20.99
C ILE A 30 17.36 -8.39 -20.69
N THR A 31 18.06 -7.80 -19.71
CA THR A 31 19.32 -8.34 -19.17
C THR A 31 19.26 -8.32 -17.64
N CYS A 32 19.69 -9.42 -17.03
CA CYS A 32 19.77 -9.55 -15.56
C CYS A 32 21.24 -9.83 -15.18
N PRO A 33 22.11 -8.78 -15.15
CA PRO A 33 23.53 -8.95 -14.90
C PRO A 33 23.88 -9.17 -13.44
N GLN A 34 23.07 -8.66 -12.51
CA GLN A 34 23.36 -8.69 -11.09
C GLN A 34 22.29 -9.48 -10.34
N ARG A 35 22.75 -10.28 -9.38
CA ARG A 35 21.93 -11.04 -8.47
C ARG A 35 22.54 -11.03 -7.07
N PHE A 36 21.72 -10.74 -6.08
CA PHE A 36 22.10 -10.65 -4.68
C PHE A 36 21.27 -11.64 -3.86
N THR A 37 21.82 -12.11 -2.75
CA THR A 37 21.11 -13.02 -1.84
C THR A 37 20.61 -12.33 -0.57
N ALA A 38 20.99 -11.07 -0.38
CA ALA A 38 20.53 -10.19 0.70
C ALA A 38 20.42 -8.76 0.21
N CYS A 39 19.58 -7.96 0.86
CA CYS A 39 19.41 -6.55 0.55
C CYS A 39 20.69 -5.75 0.82
N GLU A 40 21.45 -6.13 1.82
CA GLU A 40 22.70 -5.46 2.24
C GLU A 40 23.74 -5.45 1.12
N ASP A 41 23.84 -6.53 0.36
CA ASP A 41 24.76 -6.64 -0.77
C ASP A 41 24.36 -5.67 -1.90
N ALA A 42 23.06 -5.58 -2.19
CA ALA A 42 22.54 -4.62 -3.16
C ALA A 42 22.74 -3.17 -2.71
N PHE A 43 22.58 -2.87 -1.42
CA PHE A 43 22.87 -1.54 -0.88
C PHE A 43 24.35 -1.14 -1.05
N ALA A 44 25.25 -2.11 -0.94
CA ALA A 44 26.68 -1.87 -1.13
C ALA A 44 27.05 -1.64 -2.61
N ALA A 45 26.34 -2.34 -3.52
CA ALA A 45 26.60 -2.24 -4.96
C ALA A 45 26.02 -0.97 -5.60
N LEU A 46 24.82 -0.52 -5.19
CA LEU A 46 24.10 0.61 -5.81
C LEU A 46 24.91 1.93 -5.93
N PRO A 47 25.75 2.33 -4.95
CA PRO A 47 26.54 3.56 -5.06
C PRO A 47 27.69 3.49 -6.08
N SER A 48 28.17 2.30 -6.42
CA SER A 48 29.35 2.08 -7.27
C SER A 48 29.02 1.55 -8.66
N GLU A 49 27.79 1.09 -8.89
CA GLU A 49 27.34 0.54 -10.16
C GLU A 49 26.22 1.37 -10.78
N THR A 50 25.95 1.17 -12.07
CA THR A 50 24.79 1.79 -12.72
C THR A 50 23.52 1.14 -12.17
N PRO A 51 22.63 1.91 -11.51
CA PRO A 51 21.38 1.36 -10.99
C PRO A 51 20.54 0.71 -12.09
N PRO A 52 19.83 -0.39 -11.81
CA PRO A 52 18.99 -1.05 -12.80
C PRO A 52 17.77 -0.22 -13.13
N HIS A 53 17.14 -0.50 -14.29
CA HIS A 53 15.83 0.04 -14.62
C HIS A 53 14.73 -0.57 -13.72
N VAL A 54 14.85 -1.89 -13.47
CA VAL A 54 13.93 -2.64 -12.63
C VAL A 54 14.71 -3.48 -11.63
N LEU A 55 14.24 -3.53 -10.38
CA LEU A 55 14.77 -4.39 -9.34
C LEU A 55 13.67 -5.34 -8.91
N LEU A 56 13.88 -6.65 -9.12
CA LEU A 56 13.02 -7.71 -8.60
C LEU A 56 13.47 -8.03 -7.19
N LEU A 57 12.54 -7.98 -6.23
CA LEU A 57 12.83 -8.06 -4.80
C LEU A 57 11.96 -9.12 -4.12
N ASP A 58 12.58 -10.14 -3.56
CA ASP A 58 11.84 -11.03 -2.66
C ASP A 58 11.58 -10.35 -1.30
N VAL A 59 10.48 -10.74 -0.68
CA VAL A 59 10.10 -10.31 0.68
C VAL A 59 10.84 -11.13 1.74
N GLY A 60 10.96 -12.44 1.53
CA GLY A 60 11.46 -13.42 2.51
C GLY A 60 12.97 -13.50 2.63
N LEU A 61 13.70 -12.40 2.61
CA LEU A 61 15.15 -12.37 2.63
C LEU A 61 15.73 -12.50 4.05
N PRO A 62 16.94 -13.09 4.20
CA PRO A 62 17.67 -13.07 5.46
C PRO A 62 18.12 -11.64 5.80
N GLY A 63 18.27 -11.34 7.09
CA GLY A 63 18.64 -9.99 7.55
C GLY A 63 17.48 -8.99 7.39
N ILE A 64 17.65 -8.00 6.54
CA ILE A 64 16.60 -7.02 6.25
C ILE A 64 15.61 -7.63 5.24
N ASN A 65 14.33 -7.78 5.64
CA ASN A 65 13.32 -8.27 4.71
C ASN A 65 13.06 -7.26 3.58
N GLY A 66 12.54 -7.77 2.43
CA GLY A 66 12.39 -6.96 1.23
C GLY A 66 11.47 -5.74 1.41
N ILE A 67 10.43 -5.84 2.23
CA ILE A 67 9.51 -4.71 2.46
C ILE A 67 10.20 -3.58 3.24
N ASP A 68 10.95 -3.93 4.29
CA ASP A 68 11.67 -2.96 5.11
C ASP A 68 12.86 -2.33 4.33
N ALA A 69 13.40 -3.06 3.35
CA ALA A 69 14.45 -2.57 2.46
C ALA A 69 13.96 -1.52 1.44
N LEU A 70 12.66 -1.50 1.09
CA LEU A 70 12.11 -0.66 0.02
C LEU A 70 12.47 0.82 0.18
N ALA A 71 12.29 1.39 1.37
CA ALA A 71 12.55 2.81 1.61
C ALA A 71 14.02 3.17 1.31
N ARG A 72 14.97 2.33 1.73
CA ARG A 72 16.39 2.53 1.50
C ARG A 72 16.77 2.31 0.04
N LEU A 73 16.24 1.28 -0.62
CA LEU A 73 16.45 1.04 -2.04
C LEU A 73 15.99 2.21 -2.89
N ARG A 74 14.81 2.79 -2.59
CA ARG A 74 14.29 3.97 -3.28
C ARG A 74 15.13 5.22 -3.08
N GLN A 75 15.75 5.38 -1.91
CA GLN A 75 16.70 6.48 -1.67
C GLN A 75 17.98 6.32 -2.49
N LEU A 76 18.51 5.09 -2.54
CA LEU A 76 19.77 4.80 -3.27
C LEU A 76 19.57 4.78 -4.78
N ALA A 77 18.40 4.36 -5.26
CA ALA A 77 18.09 4.23 -6.67
C ALA A 77 16.68 4.81 -6.99
N PRO A 78 16.49 6.13 -6.93
CA PRO A 78 15.16 6.76 -7.02
C PRO A 78 14.47 6.60 -8.37
N LYS A 79 15.22 6.25 -9.43
CA LYS A 79 14.68 6.01 -10.78
C LYS A 79 14.40 4.54 -11.06
N THR A 80 14.84 3.62 -10.19
CA THR A 80 14.65 2.19 -10.34
C THR A 80 13.23 1.80 -9.95
N ALA A 81 12.50 1.10 -10.80
CA ALA A 81 11.21 0.53 -10.48
C ALA A 81 11.41 -0.76 -9.66
N ILE A 82 10.95 -0.77 -8.40
CA ILE A 82 11.10 -1.93 -7.52
C ILE A 82 9.82 -2.76 -7.59
N VAL A 83 9.92 -3.98 -8.09
CA VAL A 83 8.82 -4.94 -8.21
C VAL A 83 9.03 -6.07 -7.22
N ILE A 84 8.10 -6.28 -6.32
CA ILE A 84 8.12 -7.42 -5.41
C ILE A 84 7.88 -8.70 -6.20
N LEU A 85 8.67 -9.73 -5.94
CA LEU A 85 8.54 -11.07 -6.51
C LEU A 85 8.68 -12.12 -5.40
N THR A 86 7.57 -12.67 -4.92
CA THR A 86 7.55 -13.46 -3.69
C THR A 86 6.55 -14.61 -3.74
N VAL A 87 6.64 -15.53 -2.78
CA VAL A 87 5.64 -16.58 -2.56
C VAL A 87 4.49 -16.12 -1.66
N PHE A 88 4.64 -14.96 -1.00
CA PHE A 88 3.65 -14.49 -0.03
C PHE A 88 2.45 -13.83 -0.71
N GLU A 89 1.26 -14.28 -0.30
CA GLU A 89 -0.04 -13.72 -0.70
C GLU A 89 -0.78 -13.07 0.48
N ASP A 90 -0.07 -12.83 1.57
CA ASP A 90 -0.62 -12.25 2.80
C ASP A 90 -1.02 -10.79 2.58
N ASP A 91 -2.26 -10.44 2.96
CA ASP A 91 -2.85 -9.11 2.75
C ASP A 91 -2.01 -8.00 3.39
N ASP A 92 -1.50 -8.23 4.62
CA ASP A 92 -0.69 -7.24 5.34
C ASP A 92 0.63 -6.95 4.60
N LYS A 93 1.31 -7.98 4.11
CA LYS A 93 2.55 -7.83 3.34
C LYS A 93 2.33 -7.11 2.02
N ILE A 94 1.24 -7.44 1.30
CA ILE A 94 0.87 -6.78 0.05
C ILE A 94 0.65 -5.28 0.31
N PHE A 95 -0.17 -4.96 1.31
CA PHE A 95 -0.50 -3.58 1.66
C PHE A 95 0.76 -2.79 2.07
N ARG A 96 1.57 -3.36 2.97
CA ARG A 96 2.83 -2.74 3.42
C ARG A 96 3.79 -2.47 2.26
N ALA A 97 3.94 -3.42 1.32
CA ALA A 97 4.80 -3.25 0.15
C ALA A 97 4.32 -2.11 -0.76
N ILE A 98 3.02 -2.02 -1.02
CA ILE A 98 2.41 -0.95 -1.83
C ILE A 98 2.59 0.41 -1.13
N CYS A 99 2.29 0.50 0.16
CA CYS A 99 2.47 1.72 0.95
C CYS A 99 3.94 2.16 1.04
N ALA A 100 4.88 1.20 1.08
CA ALA A 100 6.31 1.48 1.03
C ALA A 100 6.80 1.91 -0.36
N GLY A 101 5.93 1.89 -1.38
CA GLY A 101 6.17 2.39 -2.73
C GLY A 101 6.80 1.38 -3.67
N ALA A 102 6.46 0.10 -3.53
CA ALA A 102 6.71 -0.89 -4.57
C ALA A 102 6.02 -0.47 -5.87
N ALA A 103 6.73 -0.56 -7.00
CA ALA A 103 6.18 -0.27 -8.32
C ALA A 103 5.26 -1.39 -8.83
N GLY A 104 5.38 -2.61 -8.27
CA GLY A 104 4.57 -3.75 -8.64
C GLY A 104 4.66 -4.89 -7.63
N TYR A 105 3.79 -5.90 -7.80
CA TYR A 105 3.76 -7.08 -6.93
C TYR A 105 3.40 -8.32 -7.75
N LEU A 106 4.31 -9.30 -7.76
CA LEU A 106 4.20 -10.55 -8.50
C LEU A 106 4.42 -11.74 -7.58
N LEU A 107 3.80 -12.85 -7.93
CA LEU A 107 4.06 -14.12 -7.26
C LEU A 107 5.14 -14.90 -8.00
N LYS A 108 5.96 -15.65 -7.26
CA LYS A 108 6.98 -16.56 -7.83
C LYS A 108 6.38 -17.72 -8.65
N THR A 109 5.06 -17.92 -8.56
CA THR A 109 4.28 -18.85 -9.39
C THR A 109 3.99 -18.30 -10.79
N SER A 110 4.24 -17.01 -11.06
CA SER A 110 4.07 -16.40 -12.38
C SER A 110 5.04 -17.01 -13.39
N SER A 111 4.60 -17.10 -14.65
CA SER A 111 5.46 -17.57 -15.73
C SER A 111 6.62 -16.59 -16.00
N THR A 112 7.68 -17.07 -16.67
CA THR A 112 8.79 -16.17 -17.08
C THR A 112 8.30 -15.08 -18.02
N GLU A 113 7.33 -15.39 -18.87
CA GLU A 113 6.68 -14.48 -19.81
C GLU A 113 5.93 -13.36 -19.08
N ASP A 114 5.18 -13.71 -18.03
CA ASP A 114 4.45 -12.74 -17.20
C ASP A 114 5.43 -11.84 -16.43
N ILE A 115 6.50 -12.41 -15.88
CA ILE A 115 7.55 -11.63 -15.19
C ILE A 115 8.24 -10.68 -16.20
N ALA A 116 8.54 -11.14 -17.39
CA ALA A 116 9.14 -10.29 -18.43
C ALA A 116 8.19 -9.16 -18.89
N ALA A 117 6.90 -9.45 -19.05
CA ALA A 117 5.88 -8.44 -19.35
C ALA A 117 5.77 -7.40 -18.23
N ALA A 118 5.81 -7.84 -16.96
CA ALA A 118 5.81 -6.97 -15.80
C ALA A 118 7.08 -6.10 -15.73
N ILE A 119 8.25 -6.64 -16.04
CA ILE A 119 9.50 -5.87 -16.13
C ILE A 119 9.38 -4.75 -17.17
N ARG A 120 8.87 -5.05 -18.36
CA ARG A 120 8.65 -4.03 -19.40
C ARG A 120 7.66 -2.97 -18.96
N SER A 121 6.56 -3.37 -18.34
CA SER A 121 5.55 -2.45 -17.79
C SER A 121 6.15 -1.54 -16.73
N ALA A 122 6.89 -2.08 -15.76
CA ALA A 122 7.53 -1.32 -14.69
C ALA A 122 8.58 -0.34 -15.22
N ALA A 123 9.41 -0.77 -16.18
CA ALA A 123 10.40 0.09 -16.82
C ALA A 123 9.78 1.26 -17.61
N ALA A 124 8.55 1.09 -18.09
CA ALA A 124 7.76 2.13 -18.75
C ALA A 124 6.94 3.00 -17.76
N GLY A 125 7.14 2.85 -16.45
CA GLY A 125 6.40 3.60 -15.40
C GLY A 125 5.03 3.03 -15.05
N GLY A 126 4.68 1.83 -15.54
CA GLY A 126 3.47 1.11 -15.15
C GLY A 126 3.59 0.45 -13.77
N SER A 127 2.47 -0.07 -13.27
CA SER A 127 2.39 -0.76 -11.99
C SER A 127 1.89 -2.20 -12.17
N PRO A 128 2.78 -3.15 -12.49
CA PRO A 128 2.39 -4.54 -12.74
C PRO A 128 1.96 -5.23 -11.45
N ILE A 129 0.71 -5.64 -11.40
CA ILE A 129 0.13 -6.43 -10.31
C ILE A 129 -0.62 -7.58 -10.96
N ASN A 130 -0.42 -8.82 -10.47
CA ASN A 130 -1.21 -9.92 -11.02
C ASN A 130 -2.69 -9.83 -10.56
N PRO A 131 -3.64 -10.43 -11.30
CA PRO A 131 -5.07 -10.30 -11.01
C PRO A 131 -5.46 -10.74 -9.60
N THR A 132 -4.81 -11.76 -9.05
CA THR A 132 -5.06 -12.26 -7.69
C THR A 132 -4.71 -11.20 -6.64
N ILE A 133 -3.53 -10.59 -6.78
CA ILE A 133 -3.08 -9.52 -5.88
C ILE A 133 -3.93 -8.26 -6.07
N ALA A 134 -4.27 -7.89 -7.32
CA ALA A 134 -5.15 -6.75 -7.59
C ALA A 134 -6.51 -6.91 -6.88
N ARG A 135 -7.11 -8.10 -6.92
CA ARG A 135 -8.37 -8.38 -6.23
C ARG A 135 -8.24 -8.21 -4.72
N ARG A 136 -7.15 -8.74 -4.11
CA ARG A 136 -6.90 -8.58 -2.67
C ARG A 136 -6.74 -7.11 -2.27
N VAL A 137 -6.01 -6.32 -3.07
CA VAL A 137 -5.86 -4.87 -2.84
C VAL A 137 -7.22 -4.17 -2.86
N LEU A 138 -8.08 -4.48 -3.83
CA LEU A 138 -9.43 -3.93 -3.90
C LEU A 138 -10.28 -4.35 -2.70
N ASP A 139 -10.18 -5.61 -2.28
CA ASP A 139 -10.91 -6.12 -1.12
C ASP A 139 -10.42 -5.47 0.19
N MET A 140 -9.12 -5.17 0.32
CA MET A 140 -8.58 -4.40 1.46
C MET A 140 -9.12 -2.97 1.48
N LEU A 141 -9.06 -2.26 0.34
CA LEU A 141 -9.62 -0.91 0.22
C LEU A 141 -11.13 -0.89 0.49
N GLY A 142 -11.83 -1.94 0.11
CA GLY A 142 -13.26 -2.11 0.42
C GLY A 142 -13.52 -2.39 1.92
N LYS A 143 -12.57 -3.03 2.62
CA LYS A 143 -12.68 -3.29 4.07
C LYS A 143 -12.34 -2.05 4.90
N ASP A 144 -11.38 -1.24 4.45
CA ASP A 144 -11.03 0.05 5.08
C ASP A 144 -12.09 1.14 4.80
N ASN A 145 -12.98 0.87 3.86
CA ASN A 145 -14.20 1.64 3.63
C ASN A 145 -15.40 0.68 3.81
N PRO A 146 -15.69 0.22 5.04
CA PRO A 146 -16.89 -0.57 5.28
C PRO A 146 -18.07 0.25 4.76
N PRO A 147 -19.11 -0.37 4.16
CA PRO A 147 -20.29 0.37 3.76
C PRO A 147 -20.70 1.19 4.98
N GLN A 148 -20.64 2.52 4.85
CA GLN A 148 -20.95 3.43 5.95
C GLN A 148 -22.28 2.94 6.52
N LYS A 149 -22.26 2.39 7.73
CA LYS A 149 -23.50 1.94 8.35
C LYS A 149 -24.40 3.16 8.38
N ASP A 150 -25.47 3.08 7.60
CA ASP A 150 -26.44 4.16 7.62
C ASP A 150 -27.18 4.12 8.97
N TYR A 151 -26.72 4.95 9.88
CA TYR A 151 -27.36 5.18 11.17
C TYR A 151 -28.57 6.11 11.05
N GLY A 152 -28.98 6.47 9.83
CA GLY A 152 -30.08 7.41 9.60
C GLY A 152 -29.77 8.81 10.14
N LEU A 153 -28.50 9.21 10.18
CA LEU A 153 -28.12 10.57 10.60
C LEU A 153 -28.54 11.57 9.53
N THR A 154 -29.30 12.54 9.94
CA THR A 154 -29.68 13.71 9.09
C THR A 154 -28.44 14.57 8.80
N ALA A 155 -28.56 15.45 7.80
CA ALA A 155 -27.47 16.38 7.47
C ALA A 155 -27.06 17.23 8.68
N ARG A 156 -28.06 17.71 9.46
CA ARG A 156 -27.78 18.51 10.67
C ARG A 156 -27.12 17.73 11.80
N GLU A 157 -27.46 16.46 11.97
CA GLU A 157 -26.81 15.59 12.92
C GLU A 157 -25.35 15.29 12.50
N LYS A 158 -25.09 15.15 11.20
CA LYS A 158 -23.72 15.01 10.68
C LYS A 158 -22.90 16.28 10.91
N ASP A 159 -23.45 17.46 10.67
CA ASP A 159 -22.77 18.74 10.95
C ASP A 159 -22.38 18.81 12.44
N ILE A 160 -23.30 18.50 13.36
CA ILE A 160 -23.05 18.46 14.80
C ILE A 160 -21.98 17.40 15.13
N LEU A 161 -22.10 16.19 14.60
CA LEU A 161 -21.16 15.10 14.83
C LEU A 161 -19.74 15.47 14.44
N GLN A 162 -19.57 16.13 13.28
CA GLN A 162 -18.28 16.61 12.81
C GLN A 162 -17.65 17.62 13.78
N LEU A 163 -18.42 18.56 14.31
CA LEU A 163 -17.93 19.52 15.29
C LEU A 163 -17.56 18.86 16.63
N LEU A 164 -18.33 17.82 17.05
CA LEU A 164 -17.97 17.05 18.24
C LEU A 164 -16.66 16.31 18.09
N VAL A 165 -16.39 15.72 16.90
CA VAL A 165 -15.14 15.03 16.57
C VAL A 165 -13.97 16.01 16.54
N GLN A 166 -14.17 17.24 16.08
CA GLN A 166 -13.17 18.33 16.12
C GLN A 166 -12.90 18.87 17.52
N GLY A 167 -13.63 18.38 18.54
CA GLY A 167 -13.42 18.76 19.94
C GLY A 167 -14.27 19.94 20.44
N HIS A 168 -15.16 20.51 19.60
CA HIS A 168 -16.02 21.63 20.00
C HIS A 168 -17.05 21.22 21.05
N SER A 169 -17.26 22.05 22.06
CA SER A 169 -18.35 21.90 23.01
C SER A 169 -19.73 22.07 22.37
N THR A 170 -20.81 21.61 23.01
CA THR A 170 -22.18 21.82 22.51
C THR A 170 -22.49 23.28 22.27
N LYS A 171 -21.97 24.19 23.12
CA LYS A 171 -22.15 25.64 23.02
C LYS A 171 -21.44 26.22 21.78
N GLU A 172 -20.21 25.77 21.51
CA GLU A 172 -19.43 26.18 20.34
C GLU A 172 -20.04 25.64 19.06
N ALA A 173 -20.50 24.38 19.06
CA ALA A 173 -21.18 23.76 17.91
C ALA A 173 -22.48 24.51 17.60
N ALA A 174 -23.28 24.87 18.62
CA ALA A 174 -24.50 25.66 18.45
C ALA A 174 -24.21 27.03 17.82
N ALA A 175 -23.15 27.72 18.31
CA ALA A 175 -22.74 29.02 17.79
C ALA A 175 -22.28 28.93 16.33
N GLN A 176 -21.46 27.93 15.96
CA GLN A 176 -20.99 27.74 14.58
C GLN A 176 -22.14 27.43 13.59
N LEU A 177 -23.11 26.64 14.02
CA LEU A 177 -24.26 26.29 13.19
C LEU A 177 -25.41 27.31 13.25
N GLN A 178 -25.25 28.39 14.03
CA GLN A 178 -26.24 29.46 14.23
C GLN A 178 -27.59 28.92 14.74
N ILE A 179 -27.55 27.96 15.66
CA ILE A 179 -28.74 27.39 16.31
C ILE A 179 -28.69 27.61 17.83
N SER A 180 -29.82 27.39 18.52
CA SER A 180 -29.84 27.50 19.96
C SER A 180 -29.07 26.33 20.62
N TYR A 181 -28.56 26.54 21.84
CA TYR A 181 -27.97 25.46 22.65
C TYR A 181 -28.92 24.26 22.81
N HIS A 182 -30.20 24.54 23.07
CA HIS A 182 -31.22 23.49 23.23
C HIS A 182 -31.44 22.67 21.96
N THR A 183 -31.37 23.32 20.80
CA THR A 183 -31.47 22.64 19.50
C THR A 183 -30.26 21.74 19.26
N ALA A 184 -29.04 22.23 19.56
CA ALA A 184 -27.82 21.43 19.43
C ALA A 184 -27.81 20.23 20.42
N ASP A 185 -28.26 20.43 21.66
CA ASP A 185 -28.39 19.36 22.66
C ASP A 185 -29.41 18.30 22.22
N GLY A 186 -30.51 18.71 21.59
CA GLY A 186 -31.48 17.79 20.99
C GLY A 186 -30.84 16.91 19.92
N TYR A 187 -30.12 17.50 18.96
CA TYR A 187 -29.39 16.72 17.94
C TYR A 187 -28.35 15.77 18.55
N ILE A 188 -27.66 16.18 19.59
CA ILE A 188 -26.69 15.30 20.29
C ILE A 188 -27.37 14.09 20.90
N ARG A 189 -28.55 14.25 21.49
CA ARG A 189 -29.32 13.10 22.04
C ARG A 189 -29.74 12.13 20.94
N GLU A 190 -30.26 12.64 19.83
CA GLU A 190 -30.61 11.82 18.66
C GLU A 190 -29.39 11.06 18.11
N ILE A 191 -28.22 11.72 18.03
CA ILE A 191 -26.96 11.08 17.63
C ILE A 191 -26.60 9.95 18.62
N TYR A 192 -26.76 10.16 19.94
CA TYR A 192 -26.45 9.15 20.95
C TYR A 192 -27.35 7.92 20.79
N GLU A 193 -28.63 8.13 20.56
CA GLU A 193 -29.61 7.05 20.33
C GLU A 193 -29.31 6.28 19.04
N LYS A 194 -29.12 7.00 17.92
CA LYS A 194 -28.85 6.39 16.61
C LYS A 194 -27.53 5.63 16.59
N LEU A 195 -26.50 6.16 17.24
CA LEU A 195 -25.19 5.51 17.36
C LEU A 195 -25.15 4.50 18.51
N GLN A 196 -26.19 4.34 19.33
CA GLN A 196 -26.24 3.45 20.50
C GLN A 196 -25.05 3.64 21.44
N VAL A 197 -24.74 4.89 21.81
CA VAL A 197 -23.68 5.26 22.73
C VAL A 197 -24.21 6.21 23.79
N ASN A 198 -23.59 6.21 24.99
CA ASN A 198 -24.09 6.95 26.14
C ASN A 198 -23.12 8.07 26.60
N THR A 199 -22.01 8.25 25.91
CA THR A 199 -21.00 9.23 26.30
C THR A 199 -20.47 9.97 25.07
N ARG A 200 -20.03 11.22 25.28
CA ARG A 200 -19.40 12.03 24.23
C ARG A 200 -18.16 11.37 23.65
N SER A 201 -17.29 10.82 24.52
CA SER A 201 -16.10 10.07 24.04
C SER A 201 -16.48 8.83 23.23
N GLY A 202 -17.58 8.15 23.60
CA GLY A 202 -18.13 7.02 22.85
C GLY A 202 -18.59 7.43 21.45
N VAL A 203 -19.27 8.57 21.31
CA VAL A 203 -19.67 9.13 20.00
C VAL A 203 -18.45 9.42 19.13
N VAL A 204 -17.46 10.13 19.67
CA VAL A 204 -16.24 10.51 18.94
C VAL A 204 -15.48 9.27 18.51
N ALA A 205 -15.27 8.31 19.43
CA ALA A 205 -14.57 7.06 19.13
C ALA A 205 -15.28 6.25 18.04
N LYS A 206 -16.62 6.15 18.10
CA LYS A 206 -17.40 5.42 17.11
C LYS A 206 -17.42 6.12 15.76
N ALA A 207 -17.56 7.44 15.74
CA ALA A 207 -17.53 8.23 14.52
C ALA A 207 -16.19 8.10 13.76
N LEU A 208 -15.07 8.16 14.49
CA LEU A 208 -13.73 7.97 13.92
C LEU A 208 -13.50 6.53 13.46
N LYS A 209 -13.91 5.53 14.27
CA LYS A 209 -13.74 4.11 13.95
C LYS A 209 -14.53 3.69 12.71
N GLU A 210 -15.70 4.25 12.50
CA GLU A 210 -16.63 3.85 11.43
C GLU A 210 -16.66 4.88 10.27
N GLY A 211 -15.80 5.90 10.30
CA GLY A 211 -15.69 6.89 9.22
C GLY A 211 -16.97 7.67 8.93
N LEU A 212 -17.72 8.04 9.99
CA LEU A 212 -19.03 8.71 9.84
C LEU A 212 -18.92 10.20 9.49
N VAL A 213 -17.74 10.79 9.69
CA VAL A 213 -17.38 12.20 9.44
C VAL A 213 -15.92 12.32 9.09
#